data_5e2f223ea5f9f16793fe7a9e349bc677
#
_entry.id   5e2f223ea5f9f16793fe7a9e349bc677
#
_cell.length_a   1.000
_cell.length_b   1.000
_cell.length_c   1.000
_cell.angle_alpha   90.00
_cell.angle_beta   90.00
_cell.angle_gamma   90.00
#
_symmetry.space_group_name_H-M   'P 1'
#
loop_
_entity.id
_entity.type
_entity.pdbx_description
1 polymer ?
#
loop_
_entity_poly.entity_id
_entity_poly.type
_entity_poly.pdbx_seq_one_letter_code
_entity_poly.pdbx_strand_id
1 'polypeptide(L)'
;EEDEPYCGSYRELLGMMIGEWRALWSESLPFLIVQLPQWIDKKVDEGDGDPMLWPVLREAQWDAAQSIDNVFAICTMDCGEYNNIHPVDKRTPGERLGNCALRQVYGMSRIPVYGPTVLGFRCDEGGRVRLFFRYAHGLHFSGTTPDSFGDEFAKSLPSLVRLPERSGFELAGADGVFHPAYAAIFVDCDIDDLVNAKVNVVDY
;
A
#
# COMPACT_ATOMS: atom_id res chain seq x y z
N GLU A 1 12.72 -5.89 -11.83
CA GLU A 1 13.25 -5.49 -13.15
C GLU A 1 12.89 -6.53 -14.22
N GLU A 2 13.39 -7.75 -14.11
CA GLU A 2 13.23 -8.77 -15.18
C GLU A 2 11.75 -9.09 -15.49
N ASP A 3 10.88 -8.99 -14.51
CA ASP A 3 9.47 -9.31 -14.67
C ASP A 3 8.61 -8.11 -15.10
N GLU A 4 9.16 -6.91 -15.14
CA GLU A 4 8.39 -5.71 -15.52
C GLU A 4 7.72 -5.82 -16.89
N PRO A 5 8.37 -6.34 -17.94
CA PRO A 5 7.72 -6.53 -19.25
C PRO A 5 6.53 -7.48 -19.22
N TYR A 6 6.44 -8.31 -18.18
CA TYR A 6 5.41 -9.34 -18.00
C TYR A 6 4.42 -9.01 -16.88
N CYS A 7 4.40 -7.77 -16.39
CA CYS A 7 3.59 -7.35 -15.24
C CYS A 7 2.10 -7.71 -15.40
N GLY A 8 1.55 -7.62 -16.60
CA GLY A 8 0.15 -7.98 -16.90
C GLY A 8 -0.18 -9.47 -16.71
N SER A 9 0.82 -10.37 -16.80
CA SER A 9 0.65 -11.81 -16.59
C SER A 9 1.22 -12.30 -15.25
N TYR A 10 1.82 -11.41 -14.47
CA TYR A 10 2.57 -11.79 -13.27
C TYR A 10 1.71 -12.52 -12.24
N ARG A 11 0.47 -12.05 -12.01
CA ARG A 11 -0.47 -12.70 -11.08
C ARG A 11 -0.76 -14.15 -11.47
N GLU A 12 -0.97 -14.39 -12.77
CA GLU A 12 -1.24 -15.73 -13.31
C GLU A 12 -0.03 -16.64 -13.15
N LEU A 13 1.15 -16.15 -13.55
CA LEU A 13 2.42 -16.89 -13.42
C LEU A 13 2.73 -17.24 -11.97
N LEU A 14 2.53 -16.29 -11.05
CA LEU A 14 2.69 -16.53 -9.61
C LEU A 14 1.71 -17.59 -9.10
N GLY A 15 0.46 -17.56 -9.53
CA GLY A 15 -0.54 -18.57 -9.20
C GLY A 15 -0.18 -19.94 -9.73
N MET A 16 0.33 -20.05 -10.96
CA MET A 16 0.81 -21.29 -11.55
C MET A 16 1.98 -21.85 -10.77
N MET A 17 2.98 -21.03 -10.45
CA MET A 17 4.14 -21.46 -9.64
C MET A 17 3.70 -22.01 -8.27
N ILE A 18 2.78 -21.33 -7.59
CA ILE A 18 2.22 -21.79 -6.30
C ILE A 18 1.55 -23.15 -6.48
N GLY A 19 0.74 -23.31 -7.53
CA GLY A 19 0.07 -24.58 -7.86
C GLY A 19 1.04 -25.72 -8.07
N GLU A 20 2.07 -25.51 -8.87
CA GLU A 20 3.11 -26.53 -9.16
C GLU A 20 3.87 -26.93 -7.89
N TRP A 21 4.22 -25.98 -7.04
CA TRP A 21 4.90 -26.29 -5.78
C TRP A 21 3.99 -27.05 -4.82
N ARG A 22 2.71 -26.72 -4.77
CA ARG A 22 1.74 -27.46 -3.96
C ARG A 22 1.55 -28.89 -4.44
N ALA A 23 1.51 -29.10 -5.75
CA ALA A 23 1.44 -30.44 -6.33
C ALA A 23 2.65 -31.30 -5.97
N LEU A 24 3.84 -30.68 -5.85
CA LEU A 24 5.07 -31.40 -5.52
C LEU A 24 5.23 -31.70 -4.03
N TRP A 25 4.75 -30.84 -3.13
CA TRP A 25 5.03 -30.99 -1.70
C TRP A 25 3.78 -31.19 -0.86
N SER A 26 2.81 -30.29 -0.92
CA SER A 26 1.56 -30.36 -0.16
C SER A 26 0.56 -29.36 -0.71
N GLU A 27 -0.68 -29.79 -0.92
CA GLU A 27 -1.79 -28.93 -1.34
C GLU A 27 -2.04 -27.77 -0.37
N SER A 28 -1.71 -27.92 0.90
CA SER A 28 -1.85 -26.91 1.94
C SER A 28 -0.61 -26.07 2.20
N LEU A 29 0.44 -26.20 1.36
CA LEU A 29 1.68 -25.46 1.52
C LEU A 29 1.38 -23.95 1.56
N PRO A 30 1.70 -23.24 2.68
CA PRO A 30 1.49 -21.81 2.77
C PRO A 30 2.54 -21.04 1.97
N PHE A 31 2.12 -19.95 1.35
CA PHE A 31 3.03 -19.01 0.69
C PHE A 31 2.96 -17.65 1.36
N LEU A 32 4.12 -17.07 1.62
CA LEU A 32 4.26 -15.74 2.17
C LEU A 32 5.02 -14.89 1.15
N ILE A 33 4.32 -13.93 0.57
CA ILE A 33 4.83 -13.04 -0.46
C ILE A 33 5.40 -11.78 0.20
N VAL A 34 6.61 -11.41 -0.14
CA VAL A 34 7.17 -10.10 0.17
C VAL A 34 6.84 -9.18 -1.00
N GLN A 35 5.90 -8.26 -0.81
CA GLN A 35 5.54 -7.29 -1.84
C GLN A 35 6.75 -6.41 -2.17
N LEU A 36 6.92 -6.05 -3.43
CA LEU A 36 8.03 -5.19 -3.85
C LEU A 36 8.02 -3.85 -3.09
N PRO A 37 9.18 -3.37 -2.61
CA PRO A 37 9.30 -2.07 -1.95
C PRO A 37 9.13 -0.93 -2.94
N GLN A 38 9.09 0.31 -2.44
CA GLN A 38 9.20 1.47 -3.31
C GLN A 38 10.57 1.50 -3.99
N TRP A 39 10.58 1.86 -5.25
CA TRP A 39 11.78 2.04 -6.05
C TRP A 39 11.44 2.83 -7.31
N ILE A 40 12.35 3.63 -7.81
CA ILE A 40 12.25 4.33 -9.08
C ILE A 40 13.47 4.00 -9.94
N ASP A 41 13.26 3.69 -11.21
CA ASP A 41 14.35 3.52 -12.16
C ASP A 41 15.05 4.86 -12.40
N LYS A 42 16.37 4.81 -12.53
CA LYS A 42 17.17 5.98 -12.82
C LYS A 42 16.74 6.71 -14.12
N LYS A 43 16.28 5.97 -15.11
CA LYS A 43 15.78 6.55 -16.38
C LYS A 43 14.53 7.37 -16.18
N VAL A 44 13.61 6.91 -15.32
CA VAL A 44 12.42 7.66 -14.93
C VAL A 44 12.82 8.96 -14.25
N ASP A 45 13.77 8.89 -13.33
CA ASP A 45 14.31 10.06 -12.63
C ASP A 45 14.98 11.07 -13.60
N GLU A 46 15.57 10.58 -14.68
CA GLU A 46 16.14 11.39 -15.76
C GLU A 46 15.08 11.96 -16.74
N GLY A 47 13.80 11.66 -16.55
CA GLY A 47 12.69 12.26 -17.29
C GLY A 47 12.11 11.43 -18.43
N ASP A 48 12.44 10.15 -18.53
CA ASP A 48 11.92 9.25 -19.58
C ASP A 48 10.46 8.85 -19.38
N GLY A 49 9.84 9.29 -18.27
CA GLY A 49 8.48 8.93 -17.88
C GLY A 49 8.39 7.56 -17.17
N ASP A 50 7.47 7.45 -16.23
CA ASP A 50 7.24 6.20 -15.51
C ASP A 50 6.22 5.32 -16.24
N PRO A 51 6.61 4.13 -16.74
CA PRO A 51 5.65 3.21 -17.36
C PRO A 51 4.68 2.56 -16.35
N MET A 52 4.78 2.89 -15.05
CA MET A 52 3.91 2.39 -13.97
C MET A 52 3.92 0.86 -13.81
N LEU A 53 4.96 0.18 -14.24
CA LEU A 53 5.04 -1.28 -14.22
C LEU A 53 5.27 -1.82 -12.81
N TRP A 54 6.03 -1.10 -12.01
CA TRP A 54 6.33 -1.47 -10.62
C TRP A 54 5.09 -1.50 -9.71
N PRO A 55 4.20 -0.49 -9.74
CA PRO A 55 2.91 -0.54 -9.07
C PRO A 55 2.03 -1.72 -9.53
N VAL A 56 2.00 -2.03 -10.83
CA VAL A 56 1.22 -3.16 -11.38
C VAL A 56 1.72 -4.50 -10.84
N LEU A 57 3.03 -4.68 -10.74
CA LEU A 57 3.61 -5.88 -10.12
C LEU A 57 3.22 -6.01 -8.63
N ARG A 58 3.25 -4.91 -7.88
CA ARG A 58 2.83 -4.91 -6.47
C ARG A 58 1.35 -5.27 -6.30
N GLU A 59 0.51 -4.72 -7.17
CA GLU A 59 -0.91 -5.04 -7.19
C GLU A 59 -1.13 -6.53 -7.48
N ALA A 60 -0.46 -7.07 -8.49
CA ALA A 60 -0.52 -8.50 -8.82
C ALA A 60 -0.08 -9.41 -7.67
N GLN A 61 0.94 -9.03 -6.91
CA GLN A 61 1.38 -9.74 -5.70
C GLN A 61 0.30 -9.71 -4.60
N TRP A 62 -0.31 -8.56 -4.40
CA TRP A 62 -1.39 -8.39 -3.43
C TRP A 62 -2.63 -9.19 -3.82
N ASP A 63 -3.04 -9.11 -5.08
CA ASP A 63 -4.18 -9.85 -5.62
C ASP A 63 -4.02 -11.36 -5.51
N ALA A 64 -2.81 -11.88 -5.73
CA ALA A 64 -2.53 -13.29 -5.52
C ALA A 64 -2.79 -13.69 -4.06
N ALA A 65 -2.33 -12.86 -3.11
CA ALA A 65 -2.57 -13.10 -1.67
C ALA A 65 -4.04 -12.96 -1.26
N GLN A 66 -4.86 -12.18 -1.99
CA GLN A 66 -6.29 -12.04 -1.71
C GLN A 66 -7.15 -13.12 -2.35
N SER A 67 -6.67 -13.75 -3.42
CA SER A 67 -7.48 -14.64 -4.27
C SER A 67 -7.09 -16.12 -4.19
N ILE A 68 -5.90 -16.44 -3.69
CA ILE A 68 -5.41 -17.80 -3.56
C ILE A 68 -5.42 -18.19 -2.09
N ASP A 69 -6.10 -19.27 -1.74
CA ASP A 69 -6.16 -19.76 -0.38
C ASP A 69 -4.79 -20.06 0.19
N ASN A 70 -4.57 -19.75 1.47
CA ASN A 70 -3.31 -19.98 2.18
C ASN A 70 -2.08 -19.31 1.54
N VAL A 71 -2.33 -18.17 0.89
CA VAL A 71 -1.31 -17.23 0.39
C VAL A 71 -1.46 -15.92 1.11
N PHE A 72 -0.37 -15.36 1.58
CA PHE A 72 -0.34 -14.14 2.39
C PHE A 72 0.72 -13.19 1.84
N ALA A 73 0.53 -11.90 1.96
CA ALA A 73 1.51 -10.90 1.56
C ALA A 73 1.84 -9.95 2.71
N ILE A 74 3.08 -9.52 2.79
CA ILE A 74 3.50 -8.40 3.63
C ILE A 74 3.83 -7.19 2.75
N CYS A 75 3.43 -6.01 3.21
CA CYS A 75 3.78 -4.75 2.56
C CYS A 75 5.20 -4.35 2.95
N THR A 76 5.99 -3.90 1.99
CA THR A 76 7.35 -3.35 2.20
C THR A 76 7.55 -2.01 1.52
N MET A 77 6.46 -1.29 1.23
CA MET A 77 6.50 0.02 0.55
C MET A 77 7.41 1.02 1.24
N ASP A 78 7.44 1.01 2.56
CA ASP A 78 8.24 1.89 3.42
C ASP A 78 9.66 1.36 3.70
N CYS A 79 10.05 0.23 3.12
CA CYS A 79 11.37 -0.39 3.31
C CYS A 79 12.29 -0.17 2.11
N GLY A 80 11.81 0.48 1.05
CA GLY A 80 12.57 0.75 -0.16
C GLY A 80 13.51 1.93 0.00
N GLU A 81 14.43 2.03 -0.93
CA GLU A 81 15.33 3.15 -1.08
C GLU A 81 15.15 3.76 -2.47
N TYR A 82 15.21 5.10 -2.52
CA TYR A 82 15.18 5.82 -3.78
C TYR A 82 16.33 5.37 -4.67
N ASN A 83 16.02 4.97 -5.89
CA ASN A 83 17.00 4.56 -6.90
C ASN A 83 17.97 3.44 -6.47
N ASN A 84 17.58 2.60 -5.49
CA ASN A 84 18.31 1.41 -5.09
C ASN A 84 17.35 0.23 -4.98
N ILE A 85 17.37 -0.65 -5.98
CA ILE A 85 16.50 -1.83 -6.04
C ILE A 85 16.82 -2.88 -4.95
N HIS A 86 18.00 -2.76 -4.32
CA HIS A 86 18.45 -3.64 -3.24
C HIS A 86 18.56 -2.87 -1.91
N PRO A 87 17.44 -2.46 -1.30
CA PRO A 87 17.48 -1.69 -0.07
C PRO A 87 18.22 -2.41 1.04
N VAL A 88 18.93 -1.66 1.89
CA VAL A 88 19.77 -2.23 2.96
C VAL A 88 18.95 -2.74 4.13
N ASP A 89 17.76 -2.19 4.37
CA ASP A 89 16.87 -2.68 5.42
C ASP A 89 16.31 -4.06 5.08
N LYS A 90 16.89 -5.09 5.69
CA LYS A 90 16.40 -6.47 5.62
C LYS A 90 15.72 -6.91 6.91
N ARG A 91 15.87 -6.12 7.97
CA ARG A 91 15.28 -6.43 9.27
C ARG A 91 13.77 -6.25 9.25
N THR A 92 13.29 -5.11 8.80
CA THR A 92 11.84 -4.81 8.77
C THR A 92 11.05 -5.81 7.92
N PRO A 93 11.44 -6.13 6.67
CA PRO A 93 10.80 -7.19 5.92
C PRO A 93 10.84 -8.56 6.62
N GLY A 94 11.98 -8.90 7.24
CA GLY A 94 12.14 -10.17 7.97
C GLY A 94 11.22 -10.27 9.19
N GLU A 95 11.11 -9.22 9.98
CA GLU A 95 10.21 -9.15 11.14
C GLU A 95 8.73 -9.23 10.70
N ARG A 96 8.34 -8.52 9.63
CA ARG A 96 6.98 -8.58 9.07
C ARG A 96 6.65 -9.97 8.55
N LEU A 97 7.59 -10.60 7.85
CA LEU A 97 7.42 -11.97 7.35
C LEU A 97 7.30 -12.98 8.48
N GLY A 98 8.13 -12.85 9.52
CA GLY A 98 8.06 -13.65 10.74
C GLY A 98 6.72 -13.51 11.45
N ASN A 99 6.24 -12.28 11.64
CA ASN A 99 4.93 -11.99 12.24
C ASN A 99 3.79 -12.58 11.40
N CYS A 100 3.88 -12.46 10.07
CA CYS A 100 2.92 -13.06 9.15
C CYS A 100 2.88 -14.58 9.30
N ALA A 101 4.02 -15.24 9.32
CA ALA A 101 4.12 -16.68 9.54
C ALA A 101 3.51 -17.08 10.89
N LEU A 102 3.90 -16.42 11.98
CA LEU A 102 3.39 -16.71 13.33
C LEU A 102 1.87 -16.60 13.41
N ARG A 103 1.30 -15.57 12.80
CA ARG A 103 -0.15 -15.37 12.83
C ARG A 103 -0.90 -16.31 11.90
N GLN A 104 -0.49 -16.36 10.63
CA GLN A 104 -1.27 -16.99 9.56
C GLN A 104 -1.03 -18.50 9.48
N VAL A 105 0.20 -18.95 9.75
CA VAL A 105 0.56 -20.37 9.66
C VAL A 105 0.53 -21.05 11.03
N TYR A 106 1.03 -20.37 12.06
CA TYR A 106 1.11 -20.94 13.41
C TYR A 106 -0.04 -20.55 14.36
N GLY A 107 -1.02 -19.77 13.88
CA GLY A 107 -2.26 -19.48 14.61
C GLY A 107 -2.14 -18.51 15.77
N MET A 108 -1.04 -17.73 15.86
CA MET A 108 -0.85 -16.73 16.92
C MET A 108 -1.67 -15.46 16.66
N SER A 109 -2.96 -15.50 16.90
CA SER A 109 -3.94 -14.48 16.50
C SER A 109 -3.70 -13.07 17.02
N ARG A 110 -2.94 -12.90 18.10
CA ARG A 110 -2.65 -11.57 18.70
C ARG A 110 -1.49 -10.82 18.05
N ILE A 111 -0.74 -11.45 17.15
CA ILE A 111 0.39 -10.81 16.49
C ILE A 111 -0.15 -9.89 15.37
N PRO A 112 0.18 -8.59 15.37
CA PRO A 112 -0.19 -7.69 14.30
C PRO A 112 0.62 -8.00 13.04
N VAL A 113 -0.04 -8.06 11.88
CA VAL A 113 0.61 -8.37 10.60
C VAL A 113 0.37 -7.26 9.60
N TYR A 114 -0.85 -6.74 9.56
CA TYR A 114 -1.28 -5.76 8.57
C TYR A 114 -1.39 -4.37 9.18
N GLY A 115 -0.94 -3.39 8.42
CA GLY A 115 -1.27 -1.98 8.63
C GLY A 115 -2.60 -1.60 7.97
N PRO A 116 -2.90 -0.30 7.87
CA PRO A 116 -4.12 0.19 7.23
C PRO A 116 -4.25 -0.38 5.82
N THR A 117 -5.32 -1.12 5.60
CA THR A 117 -5.60 -1.77 4.31
C THR A 117 -6.90 -1.23 3.77
N VAL A 118 -6.90 -0.74 2.53
CA VAL A 118 -8.08 -0.22 1.87
C VAL A 118 -9.12 -1.32 1.70
N LEU A 119 -10.35 -1.05 2.16
CA LEU A 119 -11.51 -1.92 2.00
C LEU A 119 -12.36 -1.53 0.78
N GLY A 120 -12.30 -0.26 0.40
CA GLY A 120 -13.10 0.30 -0.67
C GLY A 120 -13.08 1.82 -0.63
N PHE A 121 -13.80 2.40 -1.56
CA PHE A 121 -13.93 3.85 -1.67
C PHE A 121 -15.35 4.26 -2.01
N ARG A 122 -15.65 5.54 -1.80
CA ARG A 122 -16.88 6.19 -2.25
C ARG A 122 -16.55 7.57 -2.78
N CYS A 123 -17.09 7.88 -3.95
CA CYS A 123 -17.05 9.25 -4.47
C CYS A 123 -18.19 10.06 -3.84
N ASP A 124 -17.85 11.14 -3.16
CA ASP A 124 -18.79 12.09 -2.59
C ASP A 124 -18.93 13.30 -3.55
N GLU A 125 -19.93 14.13 -3.35
CA GLU A 125 -20.11 15.38 -4.11
C GLU A 125 -18.90 16.32 -3.95
N GLY A 126 -18.62 17.10 -4.99
CA GLY A 126 -17.52 18.08 -5.00
C GLY A 126 -16.13 17.48 -5.19
N GLY A 127 -16.03 16.38 -5.96
CA GLY A 127 -14.74 15.78 -6.32
C GLY A 127 -14.01 15.05 -5.19
N ARG A 128 -14.71 14.76 -4.10
CA ARG A 128 -14.11 14.06 -2.94
C ARG A 128 -14.19 12.55 -3.08
N VAL A 129 -13.08 11.87 -2.77
CA VAL A 129 -13.02 10.41 -2.65
C VAL A 129 -12.80 10.04 -1.19
N ARG A 130 -13.68 9.23 -0.65
CA ARG A 130 -13.56 8.69 0.71
C ARG A 130 -13.07 7.27 0.65
N LEU A 131 -11.92 7.00 1.30
CA LEU A 131 -11.35 5.67 1.45
C LEU A 131 -11.74 5.08 2.80
N PHE A 132 -12.05 3.80 2.81
CA PHE A 132 -12.33 3.03 4.01
C PHE A 132 -11.21 2.04 4.25
N PHE A 133 -10.76 1.93 5.50
CA PHE A 133 -9.62 1.08 5.84
C PHE A 133 -10.00 0.04 6.90
N ARG A 134 -9.40 -1.13 6.79
CA ARG A 134 -9.26 -2.12 7.86
C ARG A 134 -7.93 -1.89 8.58
N TYR A 135 -7.85 -2.29 9.85
CA TYR A 135 -6.64 -2.14 10.68
C TYR A 135 -6.16 -0.69 10.83
N ALA A 136 -7.07 0.24 10.91
CA ALA A 136 -6.82 1.67 10.90
C ALA A 136 -6.84 2.33 12.28
N HIS A 137 -6.87 1.55 13.37
CA HIS A 137 -6.82 2.11 14.71
C HIS A 137 -5.50 2.88 14.92
N GLY A 138 -5.63 4.16 15.28
CA GLY A 138 -4.47 5.05 15.41
C GLY A 138 -3.88 5.51 14.09
N LEU A 139 -4.64 5.41 12.97
CA LEU A 139 -4.20 5.91 11.67
C LEU A 139 -3.76 7.37 11.78
N HIS A 140 -2.59 7.65 11.28
CA HIS A 140 -2.01 8.99 11.21
C HIS A 140 -1.07 9.08 10.01
N PHE A 141 -0.82 10.29 9.54
CA PHE A 141 0.22 10.50 8.54
C PHE A 141 1.61 10.36 9.19
N SER A 142 2.46 9.51 8.63
CA SER A 142 3.88 9.44 9.00
C SER A 142 4.64 10.58 8.35
N GLY A 143 5.67 11.06 9.05
CA GLY A 143 6.56 12.11 8.55
C GLY A 143 6.26 13.50 9.11
N THR A 144 7.15 14.41 8.81
CA THR A 144 7.35 15.76 9.36
C THR A 144 6.16 16.42 10.06
N THR A 145 6.43 16.86 11.27
CA THR A 145 5.55 17.73 12.06
C THR A 145 5.12 18.97 11.27
N PRO A 146 3.99 19.62 11.61
CA PRO A 146 3.51 20.86 10.99
C PRO A 146 4.55 21.97 10.87
N ASP A 147 5.59 21.97 11.69
CA ASP A 147 6.69 22.95 11.69
C ASP A 147 7.50 23.01 10.40
N SER A 148 7.39 22.02 9.54
CA SER A 148 8.03 22.04 8.21
C SER A 148 7.24 22.82 7.15
N PHE A 149 6.04 23.24 7.45
CA PHE A 149 5.25 24.12 6.60
C PHE A 149 5.56 25.57 6.96
N GLY A 150 6.35 26.25 6.14
CA GLY A 150 6.64 27.66 6.30
C GLY A 150 5.46 28.61 6.02
N ASP A 151 4.27 28.09 5.80
CA ASP A 151 3.06 28.82 5.43
C ASP A 151 2.10 28.90 6.63
N GLU A 152 1.60 30.10 6.92
CA GLU A 152 0.59 30.38 7.94
C GLU A 152 -0.71 29.59 7.72
N PHE A 153 -1.06 29.34 6.44
CA PHE A 153 -2.23 28.52 6.10
C PHE A 153 -2.03 27.06 6.55
N ALA A 154 -0.86 26.50 6.31
CA ALA A 154 -0.55 25.13 6.74
C ALA A 154 -0.56 24.96 8.25
N LYS A 155 -0.20 26.00 9.01
CA LYS A 155 -0.29 26.01 10.47
C LYS A 155 -1.73 26.02 10.99
N SER A 156 -2.67 26.50 10.20
CA SER A 156 -4.10 26.52 10.54
C SER A 156 -4.80 25.18 10.29
N LEU A 157 -4.17 24.27 9.53
CA LEU A 157 -4.75 22.98 9.21
C LEU A 157 -4.65 22.01 10.40
N PRO A 158 -5.68 21.18 10.63
CA PRO A 158 -5.57 20.09 11.59
C PRO A 158 -4.34 19.21 11.30
N SER A 159 -3.73 18.67 12.35
CA SER A 159 -2.56 17.75 12.21
C SER A 159 -2.84 16.51 11.36
N LEU A 160 -4.11 16.23 11.06
CA LEU A 160 -4.59 15.12 10.25
C LEU A 160 -4.79 15.50 8.77
N VAL A 161 -4.39 16.70 8.33
CA VAL A 161 -4.50 17.15 6.93
C VAL A 161 -3.12 17.21 6.29
N ARG A 162 -3.03 16.81 5.04
CA ARG A 162 -1.82 16.94 4.21
C ARG A 162 -2.14 17.69 2.92
N LEU A 163 -1.20 18.56 2.53
CA LEU A 163 -1.22 19.25 1.24
C LEU A 163 -0.96 18.28 0.09
N PRO A 164 -1.42 18.58 -1.14
CA PRO A 164 -1.34 17.68 -2.28
C PRO A 164 0.05 17.12 -2.52
N GLU A 165 1.07 17.95 -2.56
CA GLU A 165 2.46 17.59 -2.83
C GLU A 165 3.10 16.68 -1.75
N ARG A 166 2.40 16.45 -0.64
CA ARG A 166 2.88 15.63 0.49
C ARG A 166 1.86 14.61 0.98
N SER A 167 0.70 14.55 0.35
CA SER A 167 -0.36 13.63 0.77
C SER A 167 -0.05 12.18 0.40
N GLY A 168 0.69 11.97 -0.68
CA GLY A 168 0.89 10.66 -1.30
C GLY A 168 -0.33 10.15 -2.06
N PHE A 169 -1.32 11.03 -2.31
CA PHE A 169 -2.53 10.71 -3.06
C PHE A 169 -2.62 11.56 -4.32
N GLU A 170 -3.07 10.93 -5.39
CA GLU A 170 -3.39 11.57 -6.65
C GLU A 170 -4.79 11.14 -7.09
N LEU A 171 -5.51 12.03 -7.73
CA LEU A 171 -6.83 11.76 -8.31
C LEU A 171 -6.81 12.03 -9.80
N ALA A 172 -7.51 11.19 -10.56
CA ALA A 172 -7.74 11.37 -11.98
C ALA A 172 -9.24 11.45 -12.26
N GLY A 173 -9.59 12.30 -13.22
CA GLY A 173 -10.92 12.32 -13.82
C GLY A 173 -11.09 11.24 -14.90
N ALA A 174 -12.12 11.39 -15.74
CA ALA A 174 -12.37 10.48 -16.85
C ALA A 174 -11.28 10.52 -17.94
N ASP A 175 -10.44 11.54 -17.93
CA ASP A 175 -9.29 11.71 -18.82
C ASP A 175 -8.09 10.85 -18.44
N GLY A 176 -8.09 10.26 -17.22
CA GLY A 176 -7.00 9.44 -16.71
C GLY A 176 -5.74 10.22 -16.32
N VAL A 177 -5.81 11.57 -16.28
CA VAL A 177 -4.69 12.40 -15.87
C VAL A 177 -4.69 12.55 -14.36
N PHE A 178 -3.62 12.11 -13.70
CA PHE A 178 -3.49 12.17 -12.26
C PHE A 178 -2.97 13.53 -11.78
N HIS A 179 -3.60 14.04 -10.75
CA HIS A 179 -3.25 15.29 -10.09
C HIS A 179 -3.07 15.06 -8.58
N PRO A 180 -2.06 15.66 -7.96
CA PRO A 180 -1.89 15.59 -6.50
C PRO A 180 -3.13 16.09 -5.76
N ALA A 181 -3.55 15.35 -4.73
CA ALA A 181 -4.78 15.62 -4.00
C ALA A 181 -4.52 15.90 -2.52
N TYR A 182 -5.38 16.72 -1.91
CA TYR A 182 -5.39 16.87 -0.46
C TYR A 182 -5.83 15.57 0.20
N ALA A 183 -5.25 15.25 1.35
CA ALA A 183 -5.70 14.14 2.16
C ALA A 183 -5.99 14.58 3.59
N ALA A 184 -7.10 14.11 4.15
CA ALA A 184 -7.45 14.35 5.53
C ALA A 184 -7.94 13.06 6.20
N ILE A 185 -7.51 12.82 7.43
CA ILE A 185 -7.95 11.70 8.24
C ILE A 185 -9.09 12.19 9.13
N PHE A 186 -10.24 11.53 9.04
CA PHE A 186 -11.37 11.76 9.92
C PHE A 186 -11.62 10.50 10.74
N VAL A 187 -11.67 10.66 12.06
CA VAL A 187 -12.13 9.63 12.98
C VAL A 187 -13.60 9.87 13.21
N ASP A 188 -14.45 8.99 12.71
CA ASP A 188 -15.88 9.05 12.98
C ASP A 188 -16.14 8.46 14.37
N CYS A 189 -16.85 9.21 15.22
CA CYS A 189 -17.08 8.87 16.61
C CYS A 189 -18.29 7.94 16.85
N ASP A 190 -18.91 7.41 15.79
CA ASP A 190 -19.97 6.42 15.95
C ASP A 190 -19.37 5.06 16.32
N ILE A 191 -19.91 4.47 17.37
CA ILE A 191 -19.39 3.25 18.04
C ILE A 191 -19.29 2.06 17.09
N ASP A 192 -20.11 2.00 16.05
CA ASP A 192 -20.09 0.97 15.02
C ASP A 192 -19.00 1.20 13.95
N ASP A 193 -18.42 2.40 13.90
CA ASP A 193 -17.36 2.81 12.97
C ASP A 193 -15.93 2.74 13.59
N LEU A 194 -15.80 2.37 14.85
CA LEU A 194 -14.50 2.24 15.55
C LEU A 194 -13.52 1.24 14.90
N VAL A 195 -13.97 0.48 13.93
CA VAL A 195 -13.15 -0.47 13.18
C VAL A 195 -12.54 0.17 11.92
N ASN A 196 -13.06 1.35 11.49
CA ASN A 196 -12.70 1.95 10.20
C ASN A 196 -12.30 3.43 10.37
N ALA A 197 -11.04 3.74 10.19
CA ALA A 197 -10.63 5.12 9.92
C ALA A 197 -11.03 5.50 8.48
N LYS A 198 -11.50 6.73 8.31
CA LYS A 198 -11.89 7.27 6.99
C LYS A 198 -10.86 8.29 6.55
N VAL A 199 -10.27 8.11 5.40
CA VAL A 199 -9.46 9.13 4.74
C VAL A 199 -10.32 9.80 3.68
N ASN A 200 -10.51 11.10 3.80
CA ASN A 200 -11.13 11.87 2.74
C ASN A 200 -10.03 12.53 1.92
N VAL A 201 -9.96 12.20 0.67
CA VAL A 201 -9.13 12.90 -0.31
C VAL A 201 -10.01 13.97 -0.93
N VAL A 202 -9.57 15.20 -0.87
CA VAL A 202 -10.33 16.34 -1.40
C VAL A 202 -9.56 16.84 -2.61
N ASP A 203 -10.19 16.80 -3.76
CA ASP A 203 -9.73 17.43 -4.99
C ASP A 203 -10.18 18.88 -5.04
N TYR A 204 -9.39 19.75 -5.69
CA TYR A 204 -9.73 21.15 -5.95
C TYR A 204 -9.97 21.36 -7.43
#